data_8ceb65e5d01eabbd89a369dcc36dd7c1
#
_entry.id   8ceb65e5d01eabbd89a369dcc36dd7c1
#
_cell.length_a   1.000
_cell.length_b   1.000
_cell.length_c   1.000
_cell.angle_alpha   90.00
_cell.angle_beta   90.00
_cell.angle_gamma   90.00
#
_symmetry.space_group_name_H-M   'P 1'
#
loop_
_entity.id
_entity.type
_entity.pdbx_description
1 polymer ?
#
loop_
_entity_poly.entity_id
_entity_poly.type
_entity_poly.pdbx_seq_one_letter_code
_entity_poly.pdbx_strand_id
1 'polypeptide(L)'
;NKFIGFDAYKKAIDLADVVILTTPPGFRPYHFEYAVNAGKHVFMEKPLAVDIPGIRKVLEMAKVAKAKKLNVVVGLQRRYQKNYIEIEKQIREGAVGKITSGQVYWNSSGVWVNPRKPGQTELDYQMRNWYYFNWLCGDHILEQHIHNIDVANWFIGEYPISAQGMGGRLVRTGPEHGEIFDHHFVEFKYPSGAIISSQCRHQPGTWSKVGEDFQGTKGIVDTNDAGAAKIVGYDNEDIFSYRGRNDPNPYQQEHDELFKSIRNKGVISDTENGAYSTMTAIMGRMATYSGQVINWDEALKSDLQIMPAEVTWDTTPPTLPGEDGNYPIPIPGKTKVM
;
A
#
# COMPACT_ATOMS: atom_id res chain seq x y z
N ASN A 1 6.88 11.84 26.95
CA ASN A 1 6.08 10.74 27.50
C ASN A 1 6.31 9.47 26.69
N LYS A 2 6.32 8.31 27.36
CA LYS A 2 6.35 6.97 26.73
C LYS A 2 5.17 6.17 27.28
N PHE A 3 4.42 5.54 26.39
CA PHE A 3 3.31 4.66 26.73
C PHE A 3 3.56 3.28 26.14
N ILE A 4 3.22 2.23 26.84
CA ILE A 4 3.42 0.83 26.45
C ILE A 4 2.08 0.12 26.53
N GLY A 5 1.85 -0.80 25.59
CA GLY A 5 0.64 -1.60 25.49
C GLY A 5 -0.16 -1.30 24.23
N PHE A 6 -1.13 -2.15 23.93
CA PHE A 6 -1.96 -2.01 22.74
C PHE A 6 -2.95 -0.82 22.81
N ASP A 7 -3.20 -0.28 24.00
CA ASP A 7 -3.98 0.93 24.25
C ASP A 7 -3.13 2.22 24.31
N ALA A 8 -1.80 2.09 24.25
CA ALA A 8 -0.87 3.21 24.40
C ALA A 8 -1.09 4.34 23.40
N TYR A 9 -1.56 4.01 22.18
CA TYR A 9 -1.88 4.99 21.14
C TYR A 9 -2.93 6.01 21.59
N LYS A 10 -3.93 5.62 22.38
CA LYS A 10 -4.98 6.52 22.88
C LYS A 10 -4.36 7.63 23.74
N LYS A 11 -3.53 7.23 24.70
CA LYS A 11 -2.84 8.17 25.61
C LYS A 11 -1.87 9.09 24.86
N ALA A 12 -1.21 8.57 23.81
CA ALA A 12 -0.29 9.38 22.99
C ALA A 12 -1.05 10.40 22.13
N ILE A 13 -2.13 9.97 21.48
CA ILE A 13 -2.97 10.81 20.61
C ILE A 13 -3.61 11.94 21.39
N ASP A 14 -4.10 11.68 22.60
CA ASP A 14 -4.76 12.70 23.44
C ASP A 14 -3.84 13.89 23.74
N LEU A 15 -2.53 13.68 23.81
CA LEU A 15 -1.53 14.70 24.10
C LEU A 15 -1.00 15.47 22.87
N ALA A 16 -1.44 15.10 21.66
CA ALA A 16 -0.91 15.65 20.42
C ALA A 16 -1.92 16.55 19.71
N ASP A 17 -1.46 17.50 18.91
CA ASP A 17 -2.26 18.25 17.94
C ASP A 17 -2.17 17.61 16.54
N VAL A 18 -1.01 17.03 16.23
CA VAL A 18 -0.72 16.31 14.99
C VAL A 18 -0.20 14.92 15.35
N VAL A 19 -0.73 13.90 14.71
CA VAL A 19 -0.40 12.51 14.99
C VAL A 19 0.30 11.89 13.78
N ILE A 20 1.40 11.16 14.02
CA ILE A 20 2.10 10.37 13.01
C ILE A 20 1.86 8.89 13.33
N LEU A 21 1.08 8.20 12.47
CA LEU A 21 0.72 6.80 12.63
C LEU A 21 1.65 5.91 11.81
N THR A 22 2.60 5.24 12.48
CA THR A 22 3.64 4.38 11.87
C THR A 22 3.61 2.93 12.38
N THR A 23 2.59 2.56 13.13
CA THR A 23 2.40 1.18 13.58
C THR A 23 2.15 0.23 12.41
N PRO A 24 2.27 -1.10 12.57
CA PRO A 24 1.94 -2.05 11.51
C PRO A 24 0.54 -1.78 10.91
N PRO A 25 0.36 -1.98 9.61
CA PRO A 25 -0.86 -1.59 8.88
C PRO A 25 -2.19 -2.10 9.44
N GLY A 26 -2.19 -3.30 10.05
CA GLY A 26 -3.40 -3.86 10.67
C GLY A 26 -4.01 -2.95 11.73
N PHE A 27 -3.19 -2.19 12.47
CA PHE A 27 -3.67 -1.26 13.50
C PHE A 27 -4.15 0.09 12.94
N ARG A 28 -3.81 0.42 11.70
CA ARG A 28 -4.03 1.75 11.11
C ARG A 28 -5.49 2.20 11.16
N PRO A 29 -6.51 1.39 10.79
CA PRO A 29 -7.90 1.79 10.82
C PRO A 29 -8.37 2.23 12.23
N TYR A 30 -7.94 1.51 13.27
CA TYR A 30 -8.33 1.79 14.66
C TYR A 30 -7.64 3.03 15.22
N HIS A 31 -6.35 3.21 14.93
CA HIS A 31 -5.60 4.38 15.36
C HIS A 31 -6.08 5.64 14.64
N PHE A 32 -6.38 5.52 13.35
CA PHE A 32 -6.92 6.62 12.54
C PHE A 32 -8.31 7.04 13.02
N GLU A 33 -9.21 6.08 13.28
CA GLU A 33 -10.53 6.35 13.86
C GLU A 33 -10.43 7.15 15.16
N TYR A 34 -9.56 6.72 16.06
CA TYR A 34 -9.37 7.41 17.33
C TYR A 34 -8.83 8.83 17.13
N ALA A 35 -7.82 9.00 16.28
CA ALA A 35 -7.21 10.31 16.01
C ALA A 35 -8.23 11.30 15.40
N VAL A 36 -9.02 10.86 14.42
CA VAL A 36 -10.06 11.68 13.77
C VAL A 36 -11.16 12.05 14.75
N ASN A 37 -11.61 11.09 15.59
CA ASN A 37 -12.62 11.36 16.61
C ASN A 37 -12.12 12.37 17.66
N ALA A 38 -10.85 12.28 18.05
CA ALA A 38 -10.17 13.22 18.94
C ALA A 38 -9.84 14.58 18.26
N GLY A 39 -10.18 14.78 16.99
CA GLY A 39 -9.99 16.05 16.28
C GLY A 39 -8.54 16.36 15.90
N LYS A 40 -7.70 15.34 15.70
CA LYS A 40 -6.28 15.53 15.42
C LYS A 40 -6.00 15.55 13.92
N HIS A 41 -5.02 16.38 13.49
CA HIS A 41 -4.42 16.28 12.18
C HIS A 41 -3.56 15.01 12.11
N VAL A 42 -3.52 14.35 10.95
CA VAL A 42 -2.87 13.04 10.85
C VAL A 42 -1.90 12.99 9.65
N PHE A 43 -0.71 12.49 9.92
CA PHE A 43 0.10 11.80 8.93
C PHE A 43 -0.03 10.30 9.20
N MET A 44 -0.30 9.50 8.20
CA MET A 44 -0.33 8.05 8.38
C MET A 44 0.40 7.32 7.26
N GLU A 45 1.21 6.34 7.66
CA GLU A 45 1.90 5.48 6.73
C GLU A 45 0.95 4.57 5.94
N LYS A 46 1.37 4.23 4.75
CA LYS A 46 0.75 3.21 3.89
C LYS A 46 1.15 1.79 4.37
N PRO A 47 0.38 0.74 4.01
CA PRO A 47 -1.02 0.75 3.57
C PRO A 47 -1.97 1.14 4.70
N LEU A 48 -3.20 1.51 4.35
CA LEU A 48 -4.15 2.05 5.32
C LEU A 48 -4.96 0.98 6.07
N ALA A 49 -4.92 -0.25 5.60
CA ALA A 49 -5.55 -1.43 6.20
C ALA A 49 -4.94 -2.70 5.62
N VAL A 50 -5.30 -3.86 6.18
CA VAL A 50 -4.91 -5.18 5.68
C VAL A 50 -6.09 -5.98 5.14
N ASP A 51 -7.31 -5.51 5.36
CA ASP A 51 -8.56 -6.17 4.96
C ASP A 51 -9.64 -5.15 4.56
N ILE A 52 -10.74 -5.66 4.02
CA ILE A 52 -11.83 -4.82 3.52
C ILE A 52 -12.62 -4.14 4.64
N PRO A 53 -12.93 -4.79 5.76
CA PRO A 53 -13.54 -4.09 6.91
C PRO A 53 -12.71 -2.88 7.37
N GLY A 54 -11.37 -3.00 7.38
CA GLY A 54 -10.47 -1.90 7.68
C GLY A 54 -10.55 -0.76 6.63
N ILE A 55 -10.64 -1.08 5.34
CA ILE A 55 -10.83 -0.08 4.28
C ILE A 55 -12.15 0.68 4.45
N ARG A 56 -13.25 -0.03 4.71
CA ARG A 56 -14.56 0.63 4.94
C ARG A 56 -14.49 1.59 6.14
N LYS A 57 -13.84 1.19 7.24
CA LYS A 57 -13.62 2.05 8.41
C LYS A 57 -12.80 3.29 8.05
N VAL A 58 -11.71 3.15 7.31
CA VAL A 58 -10.89 4.29 6.86
C VAL A 58 -11.68 5.24 5.98
N LEU A 59 -12.47 4.74 5.04
CA LEU A 59 -13.31 5.57 4.16
C LEU A 59 -14.42 6.31 4.93
N GLU A 60 -14.99 5.69 5.95
CA GLU A 60 -15.93 6.36 6.84
C GLU A 60 -15.26 7.50 7.61
N MET A 61 -14.09 7.24 8.19
CA MET A 61 -13.32 8.26 8.90
C MET A 61 -12.78 9.36 8.00
N ALA A 62 -12.54 9.09 6.73
CA ALA A 62 -12.20 10.12 5.74
C ALA A 62 -13.29 11.20 5.63
N LYS A 63 -14.57 10.77 5.60
CA LYS A 63 -15.72 11.70 5.58
C LYS A 63 -15.79 12.54 6.86
N VAL A 64 -15.55 11.92 8.01
CA VAL A 64 -15.53 12.61 9.31
C VAL A 64 -14.37 13.61 9.39
N ALA A 65 -13.16 13.21 8.97
CA ALA A 65 -11.99 14.08 8.93
C ALA A 65 -12.22 15.30 8.03
N LYS A 66 -12.80 15.10 6.86
CA LYS A 66 -13.17 16.18 5.92
C LYS A 66 -14.20 17.14 6.53
N ALA A 67 -15.24 16.61 7.17
CA ALA A 67 -16.25 17.43 7.86
C ALA A 67 -15.66 18.26 9.00
N LYS A 68 -14.69 17.71 9.73
CA LYS A 68 -13.94 18.39 10.78
C LYS A 68 -12.83 19.31 10.27
N LYS A 69 -12.60 19.38 8.96
CA LYS A 69 -11.49 20.12 8.31
C LYS A 69 -10.11 19.71 8.83
N LEU A 70 -9.93 18.45 9.12
CA LEU A 70 -8.64 17.90 9.53
C LEU A 70 -7.76 17.66 8.30
N ASN A 71 -6.46 17.97 8.44
CA ASN A 71 -5.47 17.58 7.44
C ASN A 71 -5.11 16.13 7.64
N VAL A 72 -5.17 15.34 6.57
CA VAL A 72 -4.73 13.95 6.55
C VAL A 72 -3.84 13.74 5.34
N VAL A 73 -2.57 13.44 5.60
CA VAL A 73 -1.57 13.09 4.58
C VAL A 73 -1.26 11.60 4.72
N VAL A 74 -1.14 10.90 3.62
CA VAL A 74 -0.79 9.49 3.53
C VAL A 74 0.62 9.33 2.97
N GLY A 75 1.45 8.48 3.58
CA GLY A 75 2.85 8.21 3.20
C GLY A 75 2.99 7.55 1.81
N LEU A 76 2.31 8.07 0.81
CA LEU A 76 2.46 7.75 -0.60
C LEU A 76 3.35 8.81 -1.26
N GLN A 77 4.63 8.83 -0.85
CA GLN A 77 5.58 9.90 -1.15
C GLN A 77 5.76 10.21 -2.64
N ARG A 78 5.44 9.27 -3.57
CA ARG A 78 5.51 9.53 -5.01
C ARG A 78 4.55 10.62 -5.46
N ARG A 79 3.43 10.81 -4.76
CA ARG A 79 2.48 11.91 -4.99
C ARG A 79 3.07 13.28 -4.61
N TYR A 80 4.18 13.29 -3.87
CA TYR A 80 4.94 14.47 -3.46
C TYR A 80 6.32 14.53 -4.15
N GLN A 81 6.64 13.55 -5.00
CA GLN A 81 7.90 13.45 -5.73
C GLN A 81 7.80 14.18 -7.07
N LYS A 82 8.72 15.08 -7.33
CA LYS A 82 8.61 16.05 -8.40
C LYS A 82 8.56 15.43 -9.81
N ASN A 83 9.36 14.40 -10.08
CA ASN A 83 9.30 13.70 -11.38
C ASN A 83 7.92 13.07 -11.65
N TYR A 84 7.26 12.49 -10.63
CA TYR A 84 5.92 11.93 -10.76
C TYR A 84 4.86 13.00 -10.95
N ILE A 85 4.98 14.14 -10.25
CA ILE A 85 4.07 15.28 -10.40
C ILE A 85 4.17 15.86 -11.81
N GLU A 86 5.40 16.06 -12.32
CA GLU A 86 5.62 16.62 -13.64
C GLU A 86 5.12 15.68 -14.76
N ILE A 87 5.35 14.35 -14.63
CA ILE A 87 4.87 13.40 -15.62
C ILE A 87 3.34 13.27 -15.60
N GLU A 88 2.73 13.29 -14.41
CA GLU A 88 1.28 13.28 -14.27
C GLU A 88 0.64 14.48 -14.95
N LYS A 89 1.22 15.67 -14.77
CA LYS A 89 0.81 16.88 -15.48
C LYS A 89 0.83 16.68 -16.99
N GLN A 90 1.92 16.13 -17.54
CA GLN A 90 2.04 15.85 -18.97
C GLN A 90 0.98 14.86 -19.46
N ILE A 91 0.67 13.82 -18.65
CA ILE A 91 -0.39 12.87 -18.95
C ILE A 91 -1.75 13.57 -19.01
N ARG A 92 -2.07 14.45 -18.05
CA ARG A 92 -3.34 15.22 -18.04
C ARG A 92 -3.43 16.21 -19.21
N GLU A 93 -2.31 16.77 -19.65
CA GLU A 93 -2.22 17.63 -20.83
C GLU A 93 -2.30 16.83 -22.15
N GLY A 94 -2.37 15.49 -22.09
CA GLY A 94 -2.62 14.61 -23.24
C GLY A 94 -1.37 14.20 -24.01
N ALA A 95 -0.17 14.36 -23.45
CA ALA A 95 1.09 14.04 -24.10
C ALA A 95 1.18 12.59 -24.56
N VAL A 96 0.60 11.63 -23.81
CA VAL A 96 0.57 10.20 -24.17
C VAL A 96 -0.76 9.75 -24.75
N GLY A 97 -1.75 10.63 -24.85
CA GLY A 97 -3.12 10.27 -25.17
C GLY A 97 -3.76 9.44 -24.04
N LYS A 98 -4.62 8.48 -24.40
CA LYS A 98 -5.25 7.58 -23.43
C LYS A 98 -4.28 6.45 -23.06
N ILE A 99 -4.04 6.22 -21.77
CA ILE A 99 -3.30 5.04 -21.31
C ILE A 99 -4.14 3.79 -21.60
N THR A 100 -3.55 2.80 -22.25
CA THR A 100 -4.18 1.54 -22.67
C THR A 100 -3.64 0.34 -21.92
N SER A 101 -2.37 0.38 -21.53
CA SER A 101 -1.70 -0.68 -20.78
C SER A 101 -0.51 -0.13 -19.99
N GLY A 102 0.03 -0.95 -19.11
CA GLY A 102 1.25 -0.62 -18.40
C GLY A 102 1.78 -1.79 -17.58
N GLN A 103 3.00 -1.62 -17.11
CA GLN A 103 3.66 -2.53 -16.19
C GLN A 103 4.15 -1.75 -14.99
N VAL A 104 3.86 -2.26 -13.80
CA VAL A 104 4.34 -1.68 -12.54
C VAL A 104 5.14 -2.73 -11.77
N TYR A 105 6.26 -2.30 -11.20
CA TYR A 105 7.26 -3.22 -10.67
C TYR A 105 7.72 -2.83 -9.26
N TRP A 106 7.73 -3.82 -8.36
CA TRP A 106 8.56 -3.82 -7.16
C TRP A 106 9.29 -5.16 -7.06
N ASN A 107 10.26 -5.35 -7.94
CA ASN A 107 11.08 -6.55 -7.97
C ASN A 107 12.38 -6.31 -7.22
N SER A 108 12.54 -6.94 -6.06
CA SER A 108 13.69 -6.75 -5.18
C SER A 108 14.10 -8.05 -4.48
N SER A 109 15.19 -7.99 -3.72
CA SER A 109 15.66 -9.13 -2.92
C SER A 109 14.91 -9.33 -1.61
N GLY A 110 14.03 -8.40 -1.22
CA GLY A 110 13.24 -8.45 0.01
C GLY A 110 13.73 -7.52 1.10
N VAL A 111 13.13 -7.64 2.27
CA VAL A 111 13.39 -6.79 3.44
C VAL A 111 13.95 -7.60 4.61
N TRP A 112 14.18 -6.93 5.73
CA TRP A 112 14.67 -7.48 6.99
C TRP A 112 13.83 -8.68 7.46
N VAL A 113 14.45 -9.55 8.24
CA VAL A 113 13.83 -10.64 8.99
C VAL A 113 14.26 -10.50 10.45
N ASN A 114 13.33 -10.63 11.38
CA ASN A 114 13.59 -10.69 12.80
C ASN A 114 13.43 -12.12 13.31
N PRO A 115 14.50 -12.90 13.47
CA PRO A 115 14.43 -14.27 13.94
C PRO A 115 13.77 -14.39 15.32
N ARG A 116 13.07 -15.50 15.57
CA ARG A 116 12.50 -15.81 16.87
C ARG A 116 13.59 -15.89 17.95
N LYS A 117 13.32 -15.31 19.10
CA LYS A 117 14.18 -15.39 20.27
C LYS A 117 13.62 -16.41 21.26
N PRO A 118 14.49 -17.07 22.06
CA PRO A 118 14.02 -17.93 23.14
C PRO A 118 13.08 -17.19 24.10
N GLY A 119 12.00 -17.86 24.52
CA GLY A 119 11.02 -17.32 25.46
C GLY A 119 10.01 -16.33 24.90
N GLN A 120 10.05 -16.00 23.61
CA GLN A 120 9.00 -15.20 23.00
C GLN A 120 7.70 -16.01 22.88
N THR A 121 6.57 -15.38 23.25
CA THR A 121 5.23 -15.87 22.88
C THR A 121 5.04 -15.76 21.37
N GLU A 122 4.00 -16.39 20.84
CA GLU A 122 3.68 -16.29 19.42
C GLU A 122 3.33 -14.84 19.04
N LEU A 123 2.57 -14.15 19.88
CA LEU A 123 2.22 -12.76 19.68
C LEU A 123 3.45 -11.84 19.65
N ASP A 124 4.38 -11.99 20.62
CA ASP A 124 5.62 -11.21 20.67
C ASP A 124 6.47 -11.41 19.41
N TYR A 125 6.55 -12.65 18.95
CA TYR A 125 7.30 -12.97 17.75
C TYR A 125 6.67 -12.35 16.51
N GLN A 126 5.36 -12.53 16.30
CA GLN A 126 4.67 -11.98 15.14
C GLN A 126 4.70 -10.45 15.15
N MET A 127 4.47 -9.81 16.29
CA MET A 127 4.60 -8.35 16.44
C MET A 127 6.01 -7.85 16.10
N ARG A 128 7.04 -8.57 16.47
CA ARG A 128 8.43 -8.19 16.18
C ARG A 128 8.82 -8.47 14.73
N ASN A 129 8.29 -9.53 14.13
CA ASN A 129 8.52 -9.95 12.73
C ASN A 129 7.30 -9.63 11.84
N TRP A 130 6.60 -8.54 12.14
CA TRP A 130 5.27 -8.18 11.64
C TRP A 130 5.12 -8.19 10.12
N TYR A 131 6.19 -7.94 9.38
CA TYR A 131 6.18 -7.90 7.93
C TYR A 131 5.72 -9.22 7.27
N TYR A 132 5.84 -10.32 8.00
CA TYR A 132 5.61 -11.66 7.48
C TYR A 132 4.25 -12.26 7.88
N PHE A 133 3.37 -11.45 8.47
CA PHE A 133 2.05 -11.88 8.92
C PHE A 133 0.95 -10.99 8.35
N ASN A 134 -0.02 -11.60 7.63
CA ASN A 134 -1.05 -10.89 6.90
C ASN A 134 -1.90 -9.97 7.77
N TRP A 135 -2.20 -10.36 8.98
CA TRP A 135 -2.99 -9.54 9.89
C TRP A 135 -2.29 -8.24 10.32
N LEU A 136 -0.97 -8.18 10.19
CA LEU A 136 -0.16 -7.03 10.53
C LEU A 136 0.23 -6.21 9.30
N CYS A 137 0.71 -6.87 8.22
CA CYS A 137 1.26 -6.18 7.05
C CYS A 137 0.38 -6.25 5.80
N GLY A 138 -0.44 -7.30 5.66
CA GLY A 138 -1.23 -7.53 4.46
C GLY A 138 -0.48 -8.13 3.27
N ASP A 139 0.75 -8.66 3.45
CA ASP A 139 1.69 -9.13 2.45
C ASP A 139 2.46 -7.99 1.75
N HIS A 140 3.59 -8.31 1.10
CA HIS A 140 4.49 -7.32 0.48
C HIS A 140 3.87 -6.61 -0.73
N ILE A 141 2.84 -7.19 -1.36
CA ILE A 141 2.06 -6.51 -2.41
C ILE A 141 1.35 -5.28 -1.87
N LEU A 142 0.90 -5.31 -0.60
CA LEU A 142 0.32 -4.15 0.08
C LEU A 142 1.42 -3.27 0.67
N GLU A 143 2.38 -3.88 1.38
CA GLU A 143 3.30 -3.11 2.20
C GLU A 143 4.31 -2.32 1.37
N GLN A 144 4.80 -2.87 0.26
CA GLN A 144 5.76 -2.18 -0.61
C GLN A 144 5.18 -1.81 -1.98
N HIS A 145 4.60 -2.76 -2.67
CA HIS A 145 4.19 -2.58 -4.06
C HIS A 145 3.02 -1.61 -4.26
N ILE A 146 2.31 -1.27 -3.17
CA ILE A 146 1.27 -0.24 -3.19
C ILE A 146 1.74 1.07 -3.81
N HIS A 147 3.02 1.44 -3.68
CA HIS A 147 3.56 2.68 -4.28
C HIS A 147 3.41 2.69 -5.80
N ASN A 148 3.68 1.55 -6.45
CA ASN A 148 3.56 1.43 -7.91
C ASN A 148 2.10 1.26 -8.35
N ILE A 149 1.30 0.54 -7.55
CA ILE A 149 -0.15 0.40 -7.76
C ILE A 149 -0.83 1.77 -7.65
N ASP A 150 -0.44 2.59 -6.68
CA ASP A 150 -0.97 3.95 -6.51
C ASP A 150 -0.63 4.84 -7.70
N VAL A 151 0.59 4.75 -8.24
CA VAL A 151 0.98 5.49 -9.46
C VAL A 151 0.11 5.08 -10.64
N ALA A 152 -0.18 3.78 -10.81
CA ALA A 152 -1.07 3.32 -11.88
C ALA A 152 -2.47 3.92 -11.74
N ASN A 153 -3.07 3.83 -10.55
CA ASN A 153 -4.38 4.43 -10.27
C ASN A 153 -4.37 5.94 -10.53
N TRP A 154 -3.32 6.62 -10.10
CA TRP A 154 -3.17 8.07 -10.26
C TRP A 154 -3.02 8.47 -11.72
N PHE A 155 -2.12 7.83 -12.48
CA PHE A 155 -1.86 8.18 -13.88
C PHE A 155 -3.04 7.86 -14.81
N ILE A 156 -3.74 6.74 -14.57
CA ILE A 156 -4.97 6.40 -15.30
C ILE A 156 -6.11 7.35 -14.87
N GLY A 157 -6.16 7.72 -13.58
CA GLY A 157 -7.24 8.53 -13.00
C GLY A 157 -8.50 7.73 -12.67
N GLU A 158 -8.36 6.40 -12.56
CA GLU A 158 -9.44 5.45 -12.27
C GLU A 158 -8.93 4.41 -11.26
N TYR A 159 -9.86 3.59 -10.73
CA TYR A 159 -9.55 2.39 -9.96
C TYR A 159 -10.02 1.15 -10.72
N PRO A 160 -9.38 -0.02 -10.55
CA PRO A 160 -9.72 -1.21 -11.33
C PRO A 160 -11.10 -1.75 -10.95
N ILE A 161 -11.79 -2.29 -11.96
CA ILE A 161 -13.07 -3.00 -11.77
C ILE A 161 -12.86 -4.47 -11.40
N SER A 162 -11.69 -5.05 -11.76
CA SER A 162 -11.35 -6.42 -11.41
C SER A 162 -9.85 -6.64 -11.37
N ALA A 163 -9.46 -7.68 -10.66
CA ALA A 163 -8.10 -8.20 -10.58
C ALA A 163 -8.10 -9.73 -10.78
N GLN A 164 -7.09 -10.24 -11.49
CA GLN A 164 -6.79 -11.66 -11.56
C GLN A 164 -5.27 -11.84 -11.49
N GLY A 165 -4.79 -12.98 -11.01
CA GLY A 165 -3.35 -13.12 -10.89
C GLY A 165 -2.89 -14.48 -10.39
N MET A 166 -1.57 -14.62 -10.34
CA MET A 166 -0.90 -15.79 -9.79
C MET A 166 0.26 -15.36 -8.90
N GLY A 167 0.60 -16.18 -7.94
CA GLY A 167 1.69 -15.93 -7.02
C GLY A 167 1.99 -17.15 -6.19
N GLY A 168 2.94 -17.02 -5.31
CA GLY A 168 3.34 -18.15 -4.49
C GLY A 168 4.56 -17.84 -3.62
N ARG A 169 5.07 -18.89 -3.03
CA ARG A 169 6.26 -18.89 -2.18
C ARG A 169 7.19 -19.98 -2.65
N LEU A 170 8.38 -19.61 -3.12
CA LEU A 170 9.32 -20.54 -3.74
C LEU A 170 10.70 -20.52 -3.08
N VAL A 171 11.21 -19.33 -2.71
CA VAL A 171 12.59 -19.18 -2.20
C VAL A 171 12.63 -18.73 -0.74
N ARG A 172 11.63 -18.01 -0.26
CA ARG A 172 11.55 -17.55 1.13
C ARG A 172 10.64 -18.50 1.93
N THR A 173 11.08 -19.74 2.11
CA THR A 173 10.26 -20.86 2.63
C THR A 173 10.40 -21.13 4.12
N GLY A 174 11.40 -20.58 4.80
CA GLY A 174 11.62 -20.79 6.24
C GLY A 174 10.52 -20.17 7.12
N PRO A 175 10.35 -20.65 8.37
CA PRO A 175 9.34 -20.17 9.31
C PRO A 175 9.49 -18.67 9.62
N GLU A 176 10.71 -18.11 9.50
CA GLU A 176 10.97 -16.69 9.67
C GLU A 176 10.31 -15.80 8.61
N HIS A 177 9.85 -16.37 7.53
CA HIS A 177 9.10 -15.69 6.47
C HIS A 177 7.57 -15.77 6.65
N GLY A 178 7.09 -16.27 7.81
CA GLY A 178 5.69 -16.29 8.19
C GLY A 178 4.78 -16.98 7.16
N GLU A 179 3.70 -16.33 6.78
CA GLU A 179 2.66 -16.86 5.91
C GLU A 179 2.54 -16.17 4.54
N ILE A 180 3.31 -15.11 4.29
CA ILE A 180 3.19 -14.32 3.05
C ILE A 180 3.84 -15.02 1.84
N PHE A 181 3.41 -14.64 0.65
CA PHE A 181 4.06 -15.04 -0.59
C PHE A 181 5.42 -14.36 -0.77
N ASP A 182 6.27 -14.84 -1.67
CA ASP A 182 7.51 -14.17 -2.08
C ASP A 182 7.45 -13.58 -3.49
N HIS A 183 6.34 -13.79 -4.20
CA HIS A 183 6.08 -13.15 -5.49
C HIS A 183 4.59 -13.09 -5.82
N HIS A 184 4.19 -12.03 -6.51
CA HIS A 184 2.85 -11.83 -7.07
C HIS A 184 2.97 -11.29 -8.50
N PHE A 185 2.10 -11.78 -9.37
CA PHE A 185 1.78 -11.20 -10.66
C PHE A 185 0.27 -11.00 -10.72
N VAL A 186 -0.17 -9.78 -11.00
CA VAL A 186 -1.60 -9.42 -11.05
C VAL A 186 -1.87 -8.59 -12.29
N GLU A 187 -2.97 -8.87 -12.96
CA GLU A 187 -3.55 -7.99 -13.96
C GLU A 187 -4.73 -7.24 -13.35
N PHE A 188 -4.66 -5.92 -13.37
CA PHE A 188 -5.75 -5.03 -13.00
C PHE A 188 -6.43 -4.49 -14.24
N LYS A 189 -7.75 -4.68 -14.35
CA LYS A 189 -8.56 -4.15 -15.44
C LYS A 189 -9.31 -2.91 -14.98
N TYR A 190 -9.20 -1.82 -15.74
CA TYR A 190 -9.82 -0.53 -15.43
C TYR A 190 -11.08 -0.27 -16.26
N PRO A 191 -12.00 0.62 -15.80
CA PRO A 191 -13.22 0.98 -16.55
C PRO A 191 -12.93 1.46 -17.98
N SER A 192 -11.86 2.21 -18.17
CA SER A 192 -11.39 2.70 -19.48
C SER A 192 -10.99 1.58 -20.45
N GLY A 193 -10.87 0.33 -19.98
CA GLY A 193 -10.36 -0.81 -20.71
C GLY A 193 -8.84 -0.95 -20.62
N ALA A 194 -8.14 -0.07 -19.90
CA ALA A 194 -6.71 -0.24 -19.63
C ALA A 194 -6.45 -1.50 -18.80
N ILE A 195 -5.34 -2.18 -19.09
CA ILE A 195 -4.88 -3.37 -18.35
C ILE A 195 -3.48 -3.07 -17.82
N ILE A 196 -3.31 -3.19 -16.51
CA ILE A 196 -2.02 -3.01 -15.84
C ILE A 196 -1.52 -4.34 -15.33
N SER A 197 -0.34 -4.74 -15.82
CA SER A 197 0.44 -5.88 -15.31
C SER A 197 1.28 -5.43 -14.12
N SER A 198 1.03 -6.00 -12.98
CA SER A 198 1.63 -5.64 -11.69
C SER A 198 2.52 -6.78 -11.21
N GLN A 199 3.80 -6.51 -10.96
CA GLN A 199 4.78 -7.51 -10.53
C GLN A 199 5.47 -7.06 -9.25
N CYS A 200 5.50 -7.93 -8.25
CA CYS A 200 6.36 -7.73 -7.09
C CYS A 200 6.95 -9.04 -6.62
N ARG A 201 8.20 -8.99 -6.14
CA ARG A 201 8.87 -10.17 -5.59
C ARG A 201 9.95 -9.80 -4.59
N HIS A 202 10.19 -10.73 -3.67
CA HIS A 202 11.29 -10.77 -2.71
C HIS A 202 12.19 -11.97 -2.99
N GLN A 203 12.88 -11.98 -4.13
CA GLN A 203 13.69 -13.10 -4.60
C GLN A 203 15.13 -12.64 -4.90
N PRO A 204 16.09 -12.92 -3.99
CA PRO A 204 17.48 -12.54 -4.19
C PRO A 204 18.08 -13.15 -5.46
N GLY A 205 19.00 -12.40 -6.10
CA GLY A 205 19.69 -12.86 -7.30
C GLY A 205 18.89 -12.82 -8.60
N THR A 206 17.66 -12.27 -8.57
CA THR A 206 16.83 -12.10 -9.76
C THR A 206 16.90 -10.66 -10.29
N TRP A 207 16.37 -10.45 -11.50
CA TRP A 207 16.26 -9.10 -12.07
C TRP A 207 15.47 -8.17 -11.14
N SER A 208 16.00 -6.95 -10.92
CA SER A 208 15.43 -5.95 -10.00
C SER A 208 14.99 -4.71 -10.78
N LYS A 209 13.77 -4.25 -10.50
CA LYS A 209 13.24 -2.96 -10.97
C LYS A 209 12.21 -2.45 -9.97
N VAL A 210 12.29 -1.16 -9.63
CA VAL A 210 11.24 -0.42 -8.93
C VAL A 210 10.90 0.78 -9.82
N GLY A 211 9.69 0.77 -10.40
CA GLY A 211 9.26 1.79 -11.36
C GLY A 211 8.06 1.34 -12.18
N GLU A 212 7.67 2.17 -13.13
CA GLU A 212 6.49 1.99 -13.96
C GLU A 212 6.74 2.32 -15.41
N ASP A 213 6.14 1.52 -16.30
CA ASP A 213 6.10 1.75 -17.76
C ASP A 213 4.63 1.78 -18.20
N PHE A 214 4.20 2.83 -18.90
CA PHE A 214 2.82 2.90 -19.42
C PHE A 214 2.83 3.13 -20.93
N GLN A 215 1.88 2.48 -21.62
CA GLN A 215 1.62 2.69 -23.03
C GLN A 215 0.31 3.47 -23.18
N GLY A 216 0.39 4.62 -23.81
CA GLY A 216 -0.76 5.41 -24.21
C GLY A 216 -1.00 5.31 -25.70
N THR A 217 -2.03 5.98 -26.23
CA THR A 217 -2.34 5.96 -27.67
C THR A 217 -1.39 6.81 -28.52
N LYS A 218 -0.57 7.67 -27.90
CA LYS A 218 0.37 8.57 -28.59
C LYS A 218 1.83 8.34 -28.22
N GLY A 219 2.13 7.62 -27.14
CA GLY A 219 3.49 7.41 -26.67
C GLY A 219 3.59 6.57 -25.42
N ILE A 220 4.81 6.45 -24.93
CA ILE A 220 5.19 5.60 -23.78
C ILE A 220 5.72 6.48 -22.65
N VAL A 221 5.31 6.16 -21.44
CA VAL A 221 5.83 6.76 -20.18
C VAL A 221 6.77 5.77 -19.51
N ASP A 222 7.92 6.23 -19.05
CA ASP A 222 8.83 5.51 -18.16
C ASP A 222 9.10 6.39 -16.93
N THR A 223 8.86 5.83 -15.74
CA THR A 223 9.12 6.50 -14.46
C THR A 223 9.85 5.56 -13.50
N ASN A 224 10.61 6.15 -12.58
CA ASN A 224 11.25 5.42 -11.50
C ASN A 224 11.42 6.29 -10.25
N ASP A 225 11.64 5.63 -9.12
CA ASP A 225 11.83 6.28 -7.82
C ASP A 225 13.15 7.04 -7.67
N ALA A 226 14.11 6.84 -8.61
CA ALA A 226 15.39 7.56 -8.62
C ALA A 226 15.30 9.00 -9.18
N GLY A 227 14.10 9.50 -9.46
CA GLY A 227 13.87 10.90 -9.86
C GLY A 227 13.92 11.18 -11.36
N ALA A 228 13.93 10.14 -12.21
CA ALA A 228 13.83 10.27 -13.64
C ALA A 228 12.40 9.99 -14.15
N ALA A 229 11.99 10.68 -15.22
CA ALA A 229 10.75 10.43 -15.92
C ALA A 229 10.88 10.84 -17.40
N LYS A 230 10.30 10.06 -18.30
CA LYS A 230 10.38 10.28 -19.74
C LYS A 230 9.07 9.94 -20.44
N ILE A 231 8.72 10.73 -21.46
CA ILE A 231 7.68 10.41 -22.44
C ILE A 231 8.30 10.38 -23.80
N VAL A 232 8.09 9.28 -24.54
CA VAL A 232 8.60 9.07 -25.90
C VAL A 232 7.43 8.75 -26.82
N GLY A 233 7.35 9.42 -27.97
CA GLY A 233 6.41 9.11 -29.04
C GLY A 233 6.73 7.78 -29.71
N TYR A 234 5.78 7.20 -30.43
CA TYR A 234 5.99 5.95 -31.18
C TYR A 234 6.90 6.12 -32.41
N ASP A 235 7.16 7.34 -32.82
CA ASP A 235 8.17 7.74 -33.82
C ASP A 235 9.57 7.95 -33.21
N ASN A 236 9.74 7.65 -31.92
CA ASN A 236 10.93 7.88 -31.09
C ASN A 236 11.23 9.37 -30.81
N GLU A 237 10.28 10.27 -30.99
CA GLU A 237 10.41 11.66 -30.57
C GLU A 237 10.40 11.75 -29.03
N ASP A 238 11.34 12.49 -28.47
CA ASP A 238 11.38 12.83 -27.06
C ASP A 238 10.32 13.92 -26.75
N ILE A 239 9.13 13.53 -26.30
CA ILE A 239 8.04 14.44 -25.99
C ILE A 239 8.30 15.19 -24.67
N PHE A 240 8.83 14.48 -23.67
CA PHE A 240 9.13 15.04 -22.36
C PHE A 240 10.25 14.26 -21.67
N SER A 241 11.12 14.97 -20.97
CA SER A 241 12.17 14.35 -20.15
C SER A 241 12.38 15.17 -18.88
N TYR A 242 12.37 14.51 -17.74
CA TYR A 242 12.64 15.09 -16.44
C TYR A 242 13.81 14.39 -15.76
N ARG A 243 14.72 15.17 -15.21
CA ARG A 243 15.84 14.68 -14.37
C ARG A 243 16.01 15.65 -13.21
N GLY A 244 15.43 15.31 -12.08
CA GLY A 244 15.54 16.07 -10.85
C GLY A 244 16.92 15.93 -10.22
N ARG A 245 17.79 16.93 -10.39
CA ARG A 245 19.14 16.93 -9.78
C ARG A 245 19.18 17.50 -8.38
N ASN A 246 18.22 18.35 -8.03
CA ASN A 246 18.14 19.07 -6.75
C ASN A 246 16.70 19.09 -6.23
N ASP A 247 15.93 18.06 -6.51
CA ASP A 247 14.56 17.97 -6.02
C ASP A 247 14.55 17.79 -4.50
N PRO A 248 13.58 18.36 -3.82
CA PRO A 248 13.39 18.09 -2.40
C PRO A 248 13.14 16.60 -2.17
N ASN A 249 13.59 16.11 -1.03
CA ASN A 249 13.30 14.74 -0.62
C ASN A 249 11.76 14.54 -0.50
N PRO A 250 11.14 13.61 -1.23
CA PRO A 250 9.69 13.45 -1.24
C PRO A 250 9.12 13.07 0.13
N TYR A 251 9.85 12.32 0.93
CA TYR A 251 9.44 12.00 2.31
C TYR A 251 9.41 13.25 3.21
N GLN A 252 10.32 14.18 3.03
CA GLN A 252 10.26 15.47 3.73
C GLN A 252 9.15 16.36 3.17
N GLN A 253 8.95 16.33 1.85
CA GLN A 253 7.98 17.18 1.16
C GLN A 253 6.53 16.88 1.61
N GLU A 254 6.18 15.61 1.82
CA GLU A 254 4.83 15.27 2.32
C GLU A 254 4.56 15.84 3.73
N HIS A 255 5.57 15.88 4.60
CA HIS A 255 5.48 16.52 5.90
C HIS A 255 5.44 18.05 5.79
N ASP A 256 6.27 18.63 4.92
CA ASP A 256 6.30 20.09 4.72
C ASP A 256 4.94 20.60 4.24
N GLU A 257 4.30 19.91 3.29
CA GLU A 257 2.97 20.29 2.80
C GLU A 257 1.89 20.09 3.88
N LEU A 258 1.96 19.04 4.71
CA LEU A 258 1.05 18.85 5.84
C LEU A 258 1.13 20.03 6.81
N PHE A 259 2.33 20.37 7.28
CA PHE A 259 2.50 21.44 8.25
C PHE A 259 2.24 22.82 7.67
N LYS A 260 2.56 23.05 6.40
CA LYS A 260 2.21 24.27 5.65
C LYS A 260 0.69 24.43 5.57
N SER A 261 -0.04 23.35 5.23
CA SER A 261 -1.50 23.38 5.16
C SER A 261 -2.12 23.70 6.52
N ILE A 262 -1.65 23.04 7.60
CA ILE A 262 -2.12 23.32 8.97
C ILE A 262 -1.92 24.79 9.35
N ARG A 263 -0.71 25.35 9.14
CA ARG A 263 -0.38 26.75 9.48
C ARG A 263 -1.22 27.75 8.69
N ASN A 264 -1.54 27.42 7.44
CA ASN A 264 -2.32 28.27 6.54
C ASN A 264 -3.84 28.02 6.62
N LYS A 265 -4.30 27.18 7.58
CA LYS A 265 -5.70 26.79 7.73
C LYS A 265 -6.30 26.13 6.47
N GLY A 266 -5.44 25.49 5.68
CA GLY A 266 -5.83 24.65 4.54
C GLY A 266 -6.32 23.26 5.00
N VAL A 267 -6.76 22.44 4.04
CA VAL A 267 -7.17 21.05 4.28
C VAL A 267 -6.58 20.18 3.17
N ILE A 268 -5.73 19.24 3.57
CA ILE A 268 -5.27 18.13 2.71
C ILE A 268 -6.06 16.88 3.08
N SER A 269 -6.51 16.12 2.09
CA SER A 269 -7.31 14.90 2.27
C SER A 269 -6.85 13.80 1.33
N ASP A 270 -5.77 13.11 1.68
CA ASP A 270 -5.22 11.99 0.89
C ASP A 270 -5.88 10.65 1.21
N THR A 271 -6.75 10.62 2.21
CA THR A 271 -7.30 9.38 2.78
C THR A 271 -8.03 8.53 1.74
N GLU A 272 -8.87 9.12 0.90
CA GLU A 272 -9.66 8.38 -0.11
C GLU A 272 -8.73 7.73 -1.14
N ASN A 273 -7.76 8.47 -1.67
CA ASN A 273 -6.78 7.94 -2.62
C ASN A 273 -5.96 6.81 -2.00
N GLY A 274 -5.46 7.01 -0.77
CA GLY A 274 -4.71 5.99 -0.04
C GLY A 274 -5.54 4.74 0.25
N ALA A 275 -6.82 4.91 0.60
CA ALA A 275 -7.74 3.79 0.86
C ALA A 275 -8.02 2.99 -0.42
N TYR A 276 -8.29 3.66 -1.54
CA TYR A 276 -8.57 2.96 -2.80
C TYR A 276 -7.33 2.31 -3.40
N SER A 277 -6.14 2.90 -3.25
CA SER A 277 -4.89 2.24 -3.65
C SER A 277 -4.56 1.06 -2.74
N THR A 278 -4.86 1.13 -1.45
CA THR A 278 -4.78 -0.02 -0.54
C THR A 278 -5.79 -1.10 -0.93
N MET A 279 -7.04 -0.72 -1.27
CA MET A 279 -8.06 -1.64 -1.77
C MET A 279 -7.61 -2.37 -3.04
N THR A 280 -7.00 -1.66 -3.99
CA THR A 280 -6.44 -2.25 -5.21
C THR A 280 -5.38 -3.30 -4.87
N ALA A 281 -4.48 -3.00 -3.95
CA ALA A 281 -3.46 -3.96 -3.50
C ALA A 281 -4.07 -5.18 -2.78
N ILE A 282 -5.10 -4.98 -1.95
CA ILE A 282 -5.85 -6.07 -1.29
C ILE A 282 -6.49 -6.98 -2.35
N MET A 283 -7.13 -6.41 -3.39
CA MET A 283 -7.70 -7.21 -4.50
C MET A 283 -6.62 -8.04 -5.20
N GLY A 284 -5.43 -7.48 -5.41
CA GLY A 284 -4.29 -8.21 -5.98
C GLY A 284 -3.86 -9.39 -5.11
N ARG A 285 -3.78 -9.21 -3.80
CA ARG A 285 -3.51 -10.31 -2.86
C ARG A 285 -4.65 -11.35 -2.89
N MET A 286 -5.90 -10.91 -2.85
CA MET A 286 -7.05 -11.83 -2.91
C MET A 286 -7.01 -12.67 -4.19
N ALA A 287 -6.71 -12.06 -5.33
CA ALA A 287 -6.61 -12.74 -6.63
C ALA A 287 -5.50 -13.81 -6.63
N THR A 288 -4.30 -13.48 -6.15
CA THR A 288 -3.17 -14.41 -6.13
C THR A 288 -3.34 -15.52 -5.09
N TYR A 289 -3.95 -15.23 -3.92
CA TYR A 289 -4.18 -16.19 -2.86
C TYR A 289 -5.27 -17.21 -3.19
N SER A 290 -6.32 -16.77 -3.90
CA SER A 290 -7.45 -17.63 -4.28
C SER A 290 -7.29 -18.26 -5.67
N GLY A 291 -6.54 -17.62 -6.58
CA GLY A 291 -6.50 -17.97 -7.99
C GLY A 291 -7.79 -17.62 -8.73
N GLN A 292 -8.64 -16.73 -8.18
CA GLN A 292 -9.92 -16.33 -8.75
C GLN A 292 -9.87 -14.90 -9.28
N VAL A 293 -10.82 -14.56 -10.16
CA VAL A 293 -11.09 -13.17 -10.52
C VAL A 293 -11.79 -12.49 -9.35
N ILE A 294 -11.27 -11.35 -8.93
CA ILE A 294 -11.82 -10.53 -7.87
C ILE A 294 -12.44 -9.27 -8.47
N ASN A 295 -13.73 -9.09 -8.31
CA ASN A 295 -14.44 -7.89 -8.74
C ASN A 295 -14.46 -6.85 -7.62
N TRP A 296 -14.27 -5.57 -7.96
CA TRP A 296 -14.21 -4.47 -7.01
C TRP A 296 -15.44 -4.38 -6.09
N ASP A 297 -16.64 -4.35 -6.71
CA ASP A 297 -17.89 -4.18 -5.96
C ASP A 297 -18.21 -5.37 -5.04
N GLU A 298 -17.80 -6.57 -5.42
CA GLU A 298 -17.94 -7.78 -4.60
C GLU A 298 -16.93 -7.76 -3.46
N ALA A 299 -15.67 -7.47 -3.77
CA ALA A 299 -14.62 -7.39 -2.78
C ALA A 299 -14.92 -6.33 -1.71
N LEU A 300 -15.45 -5.15 -2.10
CA LEU A 300 -15.77 -4.09 -1.15
C LEU A 300 -16.87 -4.49 -0.15
N LYS A 301 -17.67 -5.51 -0.45
CA LYS A 301 -18.70 -6.07 0.44
C LYS A 301 -18.18 -7.19 1.34
N SER A 302 -16.95 -7.65 1.14
CA SER A 302 -16.38 -8.74 1.96
C SER A 302 -16.34 -8.36 3.43
N ASP A 303 -16.80 -9.28 4.28
CA ASP A 303 -16.71 -9.16 5.73
C ASP A 303 -15.59 -10.03 6.33
N LEU A 304 -14.72 -10.60 5.46
CA LEU A 304 -13.56 -11.35 5.91
C LEU A 304 -12.59 -10.40 6.62
N GLN A 305 -12.57 -10.51 7.94
CA GLN A 305 -11.70 -9.74 8.81
C GLN A 305 -10.43 -10.54 9.10
N ILE A 306 -9.27 -9.99 8.74
CA ILE A 306 -7.96 -10.59 8.99
C ILE A 306 -7.36 -10.03 10.28
N MET A 307 -7.48 -8.71 10.48
CA MET A 307 -7.04 -8.07 11.72
C MET A 307 -8.08 -8.30 12.82
N PRO A 308 -7.70 -8.88 13.98
CA PRO A 308 -8.61 -8.99 15.13
C PRO A 308 -9.18 -7.63 15.53
N ALA A 309 -10.46 -7.62 15.92
CA ALA A 309 -11.13 -6.38 16.33
C ALA A 309 -10.49 -5.77 17.59
N GLU A 310 -9.97 -6.61 18.46
CA GLU A 310 -9.25 -6.22 19.67
C GLU A 310 -7.97 -7.05 19.81
N VAL A 311 -6.89 -6.40 20.19
CA VAL A 311 -5.60 -7.04 20.47
C VAL A 311 -5.16 -6.65 21.88
N THR A 312 -4.88 -7.66 22.69
CA THR A 312 -4.36 -7.55 24.05
C THR A 312 -3.07 -8.38 24.16
N TRP A 313 -2.39 -8.32 25.31
CA TRP A 313 -1.20 -9.16 25.55
C TRP A 313 -1.51 -10.68 25.57
N ASP A 314 -2.77 -11.05 25.77
CA ASP A 314 -3.26 -12.45 25.81
C ASP A 314 -3.87 -12.91 24.47
N THR A 315 -3.82 -12.06 23.44
CA THR A 315 -4.38 -12.38 22.12
C THR A 315 -3.58 -13.53 21.48
N THR A 316 -4.28 -14.56 21.07
CA THR A 316 -3.73 -15.58 20.17
C THR A 316 -3.73 -15.00 18.74
N PRO A 317 -2.59 -14.96 18.04
CA PRO A 317 -2.54 -14.49 16.65
C PRO A 317 -3.45 -15.32 15.74
N PRO A 318 -3.99 -14.70 14.67
CA PRO A 318 -4.88 -15.39 13.73
C PRO A 318 -4.27 -16.62 13.03
N THR A 319 -2.95 -16.57 12.83
CA THR A 319 -2.17 -17.65 12.21
C THR A 319 -1.16 -18.19 13.21
N LEU A 320 -1.14 -19.50 13.40
CA LEU A 320 -0.19 -20.21 14.25
C LEU A 320 0.66 -21.16 13.40
N PRO A 321 1.90 -21.46 13.82
CA PRO A 321 2.73 -22.45 13.15
C PRO A 321 2.16 -23.86 13.35
N GLY A 322 2.36 -24.73 12.36
CA GLY A 322 2.11 -26.16 12.48
C GLY A 322 3.14 -26.88 13.37
N GLU A 323 2.98 -28.19 13.49
CA GLU A 323 3.90 -29.05 14.28
C GLU A 323 5.33 -29.02 13.75
N ASP A 324 5.52 -28.76 12.45
CA ASP A 324 6.80 -28.57 11.78
C ASP A 324 7.42 -27.17 11.98
N GLY A 325 6.74 -26.30 12.72
CA GLY A 325 7.15 -24.91 12.97
C GLY A 325 6.88 -23.95 11.83
N ASN A 326 6.37 -24.41 10.68
CA ASN A 326 6.04 -23.56 9.54
C ASN A 326 4.62 -23.02 9.64
N TYR A 327 4.40 -21.82 9.11
CA TYR A 327 3.06 -21.21 9.01
C TYR A 327 2.34 -21.71 7.77
N PRO A 328 1.01 -21.94 7.84
CA PRO A 328 0.22 -22.27 6.67
C PRO A 328 0.24 -21.11 5.69
N ILE A 329 0.52 -21.40 4.43
CA ILE A 329 0.51 -20.42 3.34
C ILE A 329 -0.77 -20.55 2.52
N PRO A 330 -1.27 -19.48 1.89
CA PRO A 330 -2.41 -19.57 0.98
C PRO A 330 -2.16 -20.54 -0.17
N ILE A 331 -3.22 -21.26 -0.55
CA ILE A 331 -3.19 -22.23 -1.66
C ILE A 331 -4.22 -21.79 -2.69
N PRO A 332 -3.79 -21.35 -3.90
CA PRO A 332 -4.70 -21.01 -4.98
C PRO A 332 -5.67 -22.16 -5.30
N GLY A 333 -6.92 -21.82 -5.55
CA GLY A 333 -8.01 -22.80 -5.73
C GLY A 333 -8.62 -23.35 -4.44
N LYS A 334 -8.03 -23.10 -3.27
CA LYS A 334 -8.51 -23.55 -1.96
C LYS A 334 -8.75 -22.44 -0.96
N THR A 335 -7.86 -21.45 -0.92
CA THR A 335 -7.93 -20.34 0.04
C THR A 335 -9.15 -19.45 -0.24
N LYS A 336 -10.01 -19.29 0.76
CA LYS A 336 -11.10 -18.32 0.71
C LYS A 336 -10.58 -16.92 1.06
N VAL A 337 -11.01 -15.91 0.30
CA VAL A 337 -10.55 -14.53 0.44
C VAL A 337 -11.70 -13.51 0.59
N MET A 338 -12.93 -14.01 0.52
CA MET A 338 -14.18 -13.25 0.73
C MET A 338 -15.16 -14.08 1.54
#